data_b047ede10525162ce4b7e45d64507f37
#
_entry.id   b047ede10525162ce4b7e45d64507f37
#
_cell.length_a   1.000
_cell.length_b   1.000
_cell.length_c   1.000
_cell.angle_alpha   90.00
_cell.angle_beta   90.00
_cell.angle_gamma   90.00
#
_symmetry.space_group_name_H-M   'P 1'
#
loop_
_entity.id
_entity.type
_entity.pdbx_description
1 polymer ?
#
loop_
_entity_poly.entity_id
_entity_poly.type
_entity_poly.pdbx_seq_one_letter_code
_entity_poly.pdbx_strand_id
1 'polypeptide(L)'
;NILCKGTIIKPKGKKNKMDFLKRAWAEVDLDSIEYNLKEYRRLIGEKTEIMCVVKASCYGHFDNGVVPFLENEMDIRWFAVSNIHEAHRLRDMGIKGEILILGYTPPENAKWLTRLDIIQACTELSYAKALSENADGKVRIHAAIDTGMTRIGLHGGTDKIYGELKEISKLENIALEGIFTHYAVADSLREQDEEYTKAQTEKILAVADKCEAEGLHLEKVHFLNSAGGVYYYNE
;
A
#
# COMPACT_ATOMS: atom_id res chain seq x y z
N ASN A 1 14.24 -13.07 15.94
CA ASN A 1 15.12 -11.88 16.08
C ASN A 1 16.37 -12.04 15.24
N ILE A 2 16.25 -11.99 13.92
CA ILE A 2 17.40 -11.72 13.07
C ILE A 2 17.43 -10.19 12.94
N LEU A 3 17.98 -9.53 13.94
CA LEU A 3 18.55 -8.21 13.77
C LEU A 3 19.60 -8.36 12.67
N CYS A 4 19.42 -7.69 11.53
CA CYS A 4 20.52 -7.43 10.62
C CYS A 4 21.56 -6.63 11.39
N LYS A 5 22.48 -7.33 12.08
CA LYS A 5 23.53 -6.76 12.95
C LYS A 5 24.53 -5.87 12.19
N GLY A 6 24.27 -5.54 10.95
CA GLY A 6 25.11 -4.78 10.05
C GLY A 6 24.47 -3.54 9.41
N THR A 7 23.22 -3.21 9.68
CA THR A 7 22.60 -2.01 9.10
C THR A 7 22.91 -0.80 9.97
N ILE A 8 23.41 0.27 9.37
CA ILE A 8 23.67 1.56 10.00
C ILE A 8 22.74 2.56 9.35
N ILE A 9 21.88 3.16 10.16
CA ILE A 9 21.04 4.28 9.73
C ILE A 9 21.83 5.55 10.03
N LYS A 10 22.10 6.37 9.01
CA LYS A 10 22.70 7.68 9.20
C LYS A 10 21.63 8.65 9.66
N PRO A 11 21.71 9.19 10.89
CA PRO A 11 20.84 10.27 11.32
C PRO A 11 21.05 11.49 10.42
N LYS A 12 19.95 12.22 10.17
CA LYS A 12 19.93 13.44 9.37
C LYS A 12 21.07 14.40 9.75
N GLY A 13 21.87 14.79 8.79
CA GLY A 13 22.95 15.78 8.97
C GLY A 13 24.17 15.33 9.78
N LYS A 14 24.30 14.05 10.18
CA LYS A 14 25.47 13.56 10.93
C LYS A 14 26.28 12.53 10.14
N LYS A 15 27.58 12.81 9.96
CA LYS A 15 28.55 11.78 9.54
C LYS A 15 28.90 10.94 10.78
N ASN A 16 28.37 9.72 10.87
CA ASN A 16 28.81 8.79 11.91
C ASN A 16 30.24 8.33 11.63
N LYS A 17 31.19 8.69 12.51
CA LYS A 17 32.45 7.99 12.58
C LYS A 17 32.21 6.68 13.32
N MET A 18 32.43 5.55 12.66
CA MET A 18 32.48 4.26 13.34
C MET A 18 33.83 4.14 14.07
N ASP A 19 33.74 3.74 15.35
CA ASP A 19 34.97 3.55 16.18
C ASP A 19 35.68 2.24 15.84
N PHE A 20 35.05 1.35 15.05
CA PHE A 20 35.67 0.09 14.59
C PHE A 20 35.09 -0.35 13.23
N LEU A 21 35.90 -1.06 12.47
CA LEU A 21 35.54 -1.61 11.18
C LEU A 21 34.77 -2.94 11.36
N LYS A 22 33.59 -3.03 10.79
CA LYS A 22 32.85 -4.27 10.64
C LYS A 22 33.23 -4.96 9.34
N ARG A 23 33.11 -6.31 9.30
CA ARG A 23 33.42 -7.08 8.09
C ARG A 23 32.48 -6.76 6.92
N ALA A 24 31.21 -6.50 7.21
CA ALA A 24 30.20 -6.07 6.26
C ALA A 24 29.08 -5.32 6.99
N TRP A 25 28.48 -4.34 6.32
CA TRP A 25 27.30 -3.60 6.79
C TRP A 25 26.56 -3.00 5.62
N ALA A 26 25.29 -2.62 5.86
CA ALA A 26 24.51 -1.78 4.96
C ALA A 26 24.41 -0.37 5.57
N GLU A 27 24.58 0.65 4.76
CA GLU A 27 24.32 2.04 5.15
C GLU A 27 22.99 2.49 4.53
N VAL A 28 22.12 3.08 5.35
CA VAL A 28 20.87 3.68 4.91
C VAL A 28 20.96 5.18 5.17
N ASP A 29 20.83 5.95 4.12
CA ASP A 29 20.90 7.41 4.15
C ASP A 29 19.50 8.01 4.16
N LEU A 30 19.08 8.56 5.30
CA LEU A 30 17.75 9.16 5.46
C LEU A 30 17.61 10.48 4.68
N ASP A 31 18.69 11.22 4.46
CA ASP A 31 18.67 12.46 3.67
C ASP A 31 18.31 12.15 2.19
N SER A 32 18.80 11.01 1.67
CA SER A 32 18.44 10.55 0.33
C SER A 32 16.97 10.12 0.24
N ILE A 33 16.44 9.47 1.28
CA ILE A 33 15.03 9.11 1.35
C ILE A 33 14.15 10.38 1.41
N GLU A 34 14.52 11.34 2.24
CA GLU A 34 13.84 12.64 2.32
C GLU A 34 13.83 13.36 0.97
N TYR A 35 14.98 13.42 0.30
CA TYR A 35 15.09 14.05 -1.02
C TYR A 35 14.15 13.39 -2.03
N ASN A 36 14.18 12.07 -2.14
CA ASN A 36 13.30 11.33 -3.05
C ASN A 36 11.82 11.59 -2.76
N LEU A 37 11.42 11.60 -1.49
CA LEU A 37 10.03 11.84 -1.10
C LEU A 37 9.58 13.27 -1.42
N LYS A 38 10.46 14.26 -1.23
CA LYS A 38 10.19 15.66 -1.61
C LYS A 38 10.02 15.80 -3.12
N GLU A 39 10.84 15.12 -3.92
CA GLU A 39 10.68 15.13 -5.38
C GLU A 39 9.36 14.48 -5.81
N TYR A 40 8.95 13.35 -5.18
CA TYR A 40 7.62 12.79 -5.42
C TYR A 40 6.51 13.78 -5.10
N ARG A 41 6.52 14.41 -3.93
CA ARG A 41 5.52 15.43 -3.55
C ARG A 41 5.47 16.59 -4.54
N ARG A 42 6.64 17.02 -5.03
CA ARG A 42 6.72 18.08 -6.05
C ARG A 42 6.02 17.68 -7.36
N LEU A 43 6.14 16.41 -7.76
CA LEU A 43 5.52 15.89 -9.00
C LEU A 43 4.01 15.72 -8.85
N ILE A 44 3.58 15.01 -7.80
CA ILE A 44 2.17 14.62 -7.62
C ILE A 44 1.29 15.72 -6.99
N GLY A 45 1.90 16.79 -6.48
CA GLY A 45 1.22 17.89 -5.80
C GLY A 45 0.75 17.54 -4.38
N GLU A 46 0.16 18.54 -3.69
CA GLU A 46 -0.23 18.44 -2.28
C GLU A 46 -1.54 17.67 -2.04
N LYS A 47 -2.36 17.51 -3.08
CA LYS A 47 -3.68 16.86 -2.96
C LYS A 47 -3.62 15.33 -2.97
N THR A 48 -2.53 14.78 -3.49
CA THR A 48 -2.34 13.33 -3.59
C THR A 48 -1.55 12.82 -2.40
N GLU A 49 -2.13 11.86 -1.67
CA GLU A 49 -1.45 11.22 -0.55
C GLU A 49 -0.42 10.18 -1.03
N ILE A 50 0.64 10.00 -0.26
CA ILE A 50 1.68 9.01 -0.52
C ILE A 50 1.51 7.84 0.44
N MET A 51 1.33 6.63 -0.12
CA MET A 51 1.40 5.38 0.62
C MET A 51 2.79 4.76 0.43
N CYS A 52 3.60 4.76 1.50
CA CYS A 52 4.93 4.17 1.46
C CYS A 52 4.86 2.64 1.60
N VAL A 53 5.33 1.92 0.59
CA VAL A 53 5.41 0.45 0.63
C VAL A 53 6.68 0.04 1.36
N VAL A 54 6.52 -0.47 2.59
CA VAL A 54 7.62 -0.75 3.54
C VAL A 54 7.79 -2.24 3.86
N LYS A 55 7.22 -3.11 3.02
CA LYS A 55 7.34 -4.56 3.13
C LYS A 55 8.80 -5.03 3.04
N ALA A 56 9.07 -6.28 3.46
CA ALA A 56 10.40 -6.89 3.47
C ALA A 56 11.46 -5.99 4.17
N SER A 57 11.08 -5.44 5.33
CA SER A 57 11.94 -4.50 6.09
C SER A 57 12.38 -3.30 5.23
N CYS A 58 11.41 -2.60 4.60
CA CYS A 58 11.66 -1.51 3.63
C CYS A 58 12.56 -1.95 2.48
N TYR A 59 12.31 -3.12 1.89
CA TYR A 59 13.16 -3.72 0.85
C TYR A 59 14.64 -3.82 1.26
N GLY A 60 14.89 -4.16 2.53
CA GLY A 60 16.23 -4.29 3.10
C GLY A 60 16.82 -3.00 3.68
N HIS A 61 16.08 -1.89 3.67
CA HIS A 61 16.54 -0.60 4.24
C HIS A 61 16.29 -0.48 5.76
N PHE A 62 15.83 -1.53 6.42
CA PHE A 62 15.62 -1.58 7.86
C PHE A 62 14.48 -0.71 8.38
N ASP A 63 13.31 -1.32 8.51
CA ASP A 63 12.05 -0.67 8.90
C ASP A 63 12.10 0.07 10.25
N ASN A 64 12.80 -0.47 11.28
CA ASN A 64 12.89 0.17 12.59
C ASN A 64 13.48 1.60 12.56
N GLY A 65 14.20 1.96 11.52
CA GLY A 65 14.75 3.30 11.40
C GLY A 65 14.01 4.14 10.35
N VAL A 66 13.65 3.49 9.23
CA VAL A 66 13.03 4.20 8.10
C VAL A 66 11.55 4.54 8.38
N VAL A 67 10.75 3.60 8.92
CA VAL A 67 9.31 3.84 9.08
C VAL A 67 9.01 4.92 10.13
N PRO A 68 9.63 4.93 11.33
CA PRO A 68 9.46 6.04 12.26
C PRO A 68 9.91 7.40 11.70
N PHE A 69 10.98 7.43 10.88
CA PHE A 69 11.42 8.64 10.20
C PHE A 69 10.36 9.13 9.20
N LEU A 70 9.80 8.23 8.37
CA LEU A 70 8.75 8.58 7.42
C LEU A 70 7.50 9.14 8.12
N GLU A 71 7.07 8.54 9.23
CA GLU A 71 5.90 9.00 9.96
C GLU A 71 6.14 10.32 10.70
N ASN A 72 7.22 10.42 11.49
CA ASN A 72 7.42 11.51 12.44
C ASN A 72 8.06 12.75 11.82
N GLU A 73 8.94 12.58 10.81
CA GLU A 73 9.67 13.69 10.21
C GLU A 73 9.17 14.05 8.81
N MET A 74 8.61 13.06 8.08
CA MET A 74 8.16 13.26 6.70
C MET A 74 6.65 13.34 6.54
N ASP A 75 5.90 13.23 7.65
CA ASP A 75 4.43 13.28 7.68
C ASP A 75 3.76 12.26 6.75
N ILE A 76 4.32 11.06 6.66
CA ILE A 76 3.68 9.95 5.97
C ILE A 76 2.66 9.31 6.90
N ARG A 77 1.42 9.17 6.40
CA ARG A 77 0.29 8.61 7.15
C ARG A 77 -0.17 7.26 6.62
N TRP A 78 0.33 6.83 5.47
CA TRP A 78 -0.05 5.58 4.82
C TRP A 78 1.15 4.69 4.58
N PHE A 79 1.03 3.44 5.01
CA PHE A 79 2.04 2.41 4.85
C PHE A 79 1.44 1.16 4.23
N ALA A 80 2.21 0.42 3.43
CA ALA A 80 1.78 -0.86 2.92
C ALA A 80 2.84 -1.94 3.19
N VAL A 81 2.37 -3.11 3.61
CA VAL A 81 3.19 -4.27 3.97
C VAL A 81 2.72 -5.52 3.25
N SER A 82 3.46 -6.62 3.32
CA SER A 82 3.09 -7.86 2.63
C SER A 82 2.19 -8.79 3.46
N ASN A 83 2.27 -8.76 4.78
CA ASN A 83 1.58 -9.71 5.65
C ASN A 83 1.33 -9.17 7.06
N ILE A 84 0.54 -9.91 7.83
CA ILE A 84 0.12 -9.52 9.17
C ILE A 84 1.28 -9.41 10.18
N HIS A 85 2.38 -10.18 10.00
CA HIS A 85 3.53 -10.09 10.91
C HIS A 85 4.29 -8.77 10.72
N GLU A 86 4.41 -8.31 9.46
CA GLU A 86 4.99 -6.99 9.19
C GLU A 86 4.10 -5.88 9.74
N ALA A 87 2.78 -5.97 9.55
CA ALA A 87 1.82 -5.00 10.09
C ALA A 87 1.90 -4.93 11.63
N HIS A 88 1.87 -6.08 12.31
CA HIS A 88 2.02 -6.16 13.76
C HIS A 88 3.32 -5.50 14.23
N ARG A 89 4.43 -5.79 13.56
CA ARG A 89 5.72 -5.20 13.90
C ARG A 89 5.73 -3.66 13.77
N LEU A 90 5.05 -3.09 12.77
CA LEU A 90 4.90 -1.64 12.68
C LEU A 90 4.09 -1.08 13.86
N ARG A 91 3.01 -1.76 14.27
CA ARG A 91 2.25 -1.37 15.47
C ARG A 91 3.08 -1.47 16.74
N ASP A 92 3.90 -2.52 16.91
CA ASP A 92 4.82 -2.66 18.05
C ASP A 92 5.88 -1.56 18.11
N MET A 93 6.29 -1.01 16.95
CA MET A 93 7.15 0.17 16.85
C MET A 93 6.43 1.48 17.20
N GLY A 94 5.12 1.44 17.41
CA GLY A 94 4.31 2.60 17.76
C GLY A 94 3.80 3.42 16.58
N ILE A 95 3.91 2.90 15.36
CA ILE A 95 3.38 3.56 14.15
C ILE A 95 1.87 3.72 14.27
N LYS A 96 1.38 4.94 14.04
CA LYS A 96 -0.03 5.33 14.18
C LYS A 96 -0.75 5.46 12.84
N GLY A 97 0.00 5.68 11.76
CA GLY A 97 -0.55 5.80 10.40
C GLY A 97 -1.31 4.57 9.95
N GLU A 98 -2.04 4.70 8.87
CA GLU A 98 -2.79 3.63 8.24
C GLU A 98 -1.86 2.55 7.69
N ILE A 99 -2.20 1.29 7.88
CA ILE A 99 -1.40 0.16 7.41
C ILE A 99 -2.25 -0.75 6.56
N LEU A 100 -1.88 -0.90 5.28
CA LEU A 100 -2.52 -1.82 4.33
C LEU A 100 -1.67 -3.08 4.15
N ILE A 101 -2.25 -4.25 4.39
CA ILE A 101 -1.65 -5.53 3.98
C ILE A 101 -2.00 -5.80 2.52
N LEU A 102 -0.98 -5.86 1.66
CA LEU A 102 -1.13 -6.14 0.22
C LEU A 102 -1.28 -7.63 -0.12
N GLY A 103 -0.83 -8.50 0.79
CA GLY A 103 -0.91 -9.95 0.61
C GLY A 103 -2.11 -10.57 1.32
N TYR A 104 -2.12 -11.89 1.36
CA TYR A 104 -3.20 -12.67 1.96
C TYR A 104 -3.04 -12.82 3.48
N THR A 105 -4.11 -12.63 4.21
CA THR A 105 -4.23 -13.00 5.64
C THR A 105 -5.27 -14.12 5.75
N PRO A 106 -4.93 -15.29 6.34
CA PRO A 106 -5.92 -16.34 6.57
C PRO A 106 -7.14 -15.79 7.31
N PRO A 107 -8.39 -16.09 6.87
CA PRO A 107 -9.61 -15.56 7.48
C PRO A 107 -9.70 -15.82 8.99
N GLU A 108 -9.15 -16.92 9.48
CA GLU A 108 -9.09 -17.25 10.91
C GLU A 108 -8.33 -16.21 11.74
N ASN A 109 -7.54 -15.38 11.08
CA ASN A 109 -6.80 -14.27 11.68
C ASN A 109 -7.51 -12.91 11.54
N ALA A 110 -8.75 -12.86 11.04
CA ALA A 110 -9.50 -11.61 10.83
C ALA A 110 -9.58 -10.73 12.09
N LYS A 111 -9.74 -11.34 13.27
CA LYS A 111 -9.73 -10.64 14.57
C LYS A 111 -8.44 -9.85 14.86
N TRP A 112 -7.33 -10.22 14.27
CA TRP A 112 -6.09 -9.46 14.43
C TRP A 112 -6.09 -8.21 13.55
N LEU A 113 -6.77 -8.24 12.40
CA LEU A 113 -6.94 -7.05 11.56
C LEU A 113 -7.73 -5.97 12.31
N THR A 114 -8.81 -6.35 12.99
CA THR A 114 -9.62 -5.42 13.79
C THR A 114 -8.86 -4.89 15.00
N ARG A 115 -8.21 -5.77 15.78
CA ARG A 115 -7.46 -5.40 17.00
C ARG A 115 -6.27 -4.50 16.76
N LEU A 116 -5.59 -4.68 15.64
CA LEU A 116 -4.41 -3.91 15.26
C LEU A 116 -4.77 -2.70 14.38
N ASP A 117 -6.05 -2.50 14.07
CA ASP A 117 -6.54 -1.48 13.16
C ASP A 117 -5.76 -1.50 11.82
N ILE A 118 -5.87 -2.64 11.12
CA ILE A 118 -5.15 -2.91 9.88
C ILE A 118 -6.14 -3.06 8.73
N ILE A 119 -5.83 -2.43 7.61
CA ILE A 119 -6.58 -2.55 6.36
C ILE A 119 -6.05 -3.78 5.59
N GLN A 120 -6.97 -4.61 5.11
CA GLN A 120 -6.64 -5.81 4.33
C GLN A 120 -6.96 -5.61 2.85
N ALA A 121 -6.01 -5.93 1.96
CA ALA A 121 -6.32 -6.05 0.54
C ALA A 121 -7.27 -7.23 0.31
N CYS A 122 -8.42 -6.94 -0.30
CA CYS A 122 -9.41 -7.95 -0.63
C CYS A 122 -9.39 -8.23 -2.14
N THR A 123 -9.18 -9.49 -2.52
CA THR A 123 -8.95 -9.88 -3.92
C THR A 123 -10.15 -10.53 -4.59
N GLU A 124 -11.15 -10.96 -3.81
CA GLU A 124 -12.36 -11.61 -4.30
C GLU A 124 -13.51 -11.59 -3.28
N LEU A 125 -14.74 -11.71 -3.73
CA LEU A 125 -15.93 -11.72 -2.88
C LEU A 125 -15.95 -12.88 -1.88
N SER A 126 -15.48 -14.06 -2.26
CA SER A 126 -15.38 -15.24 -1.38
C SER A 126 -14.45 -14.98 -0.20
N TYR A 127 -13.35 -14.29 -0.44
CA TYR A 127 -12.40 -13.89 0.61
C TYR A 127 -13.01 -12.86 1.57
N ALA A 128 -13.73 -11.86 1.05
CA ALA A 128 -14.44 -10.89 1.88
C ALA A 128 -15.49 -11.57 2.78
N LYS A 129 -16.24 -12.55 2.26
CA LYS A 129 -17.19 -13.34 3.04
C LYS A 129 -16.52 -14.11 4.17
N ALA A 130 -15.42 -14.80 3.85
CA ALA A 130 -14.66 -15.55 4.85
C ALA A 130 -14.06 -14.66 5.94
N LEU A 131 -13.54 -13.47 5.60
CA LEU A 131 -13.11 -12.47 6.58
C LEU A 131 -14.27 -12.03 7.48
N SER A 132 -15.44 -11.70 6.90
CA SER A 132 -16.63 -11.27 7.64
C SER A 132 -17.12 -12.32 8.63
N GLU A 133 -17.11 -13.60 8.24
CA GLU A 133 -17.53 -14.74 9.08
C GLU A 133 -16.59 -15.00 10.28
N ASN A 134 -15.31 -14.67 10.14
CA ASN A 134 -14.29 -14.93 11.16
C ASN A 134 -13.91 -13.69 11.99
N ALA A 135 -14.47 -12.53 11.69
CA ALA A 135 -14.17 -11.29 12.38
C ALA A 135 -14.97 -11.13 13.67
N ASP A 136 -14.39 -10.44 14.66
CA ASP A 136 -15.04 -10.01 15.93
C ASP A 136 -15.40 -8.52 15.91
N GLY A 137 -15.39 -7.89 14.73
CA GLY A 137 -15.71 -6.50 14.48
C GLY A 137 -15.52 -6.18 13.00
N LYS A 138 -15.65 -4.91 12.60
CA LYS A 138 -15.50 -4.54 11.19
C LYS A 138 -14.03 -4.61 10.74
N VAL A 139 -13.77 -5.47 9.77
CA VAL A 139 -12.49 -5.52 9.04
C VAL A 139 -12.50 -4.45 7.96
N ARG A 140 -11.56 -3.53 8.01
CA ARG A 140 -11.33 -2.51 7.00
C ARG A 140 -10.65 -3.13 5.79
N ILE A 141 -11.17 -2.89 4.60
CA ILE A 141 -10.60 -3.44 3.38
C ILE A 141 -10.46 -2.41 2.27
N HIS A 142 -9.41 -2.59 1.45
CA HIS A 142 -9.33 -2.03 0.10
C HIS A 142 -9.44 -3.16 -0.91
N ALA A 143 -10.40 -3.09 -1.83
CA ALA A 143 -10.57 -4.12 -2.83
C ALA A 143 -9.56 -3.93 -3.98
N ALA A 144 -8.82 -5.00 -4.29
CA ALA A 144 -7.94 -5.03 -5.45
C ALA A 144 -8.77 -5.19 -6.72
N ILE A 145 -8.49 -4.37 -7.72
CA ILE A 145 -9.10 -4.43 -9.06
C ILE A 145 -8.04 -4.87 -10.07
N ASP A 146 -8.28 -5.96 -10.75
CA ASP A 146 -7.43 -6.37 -11.87
C ASP A 146 -7.77 -5.57 -13.12
N THR A 147 -7.01 -4.54 -13.37
CA THR A 147 -7.14 -3.69 -14.56
C THR A 147 -6.33 -4.19 -15.76
N GLY A 148 -5.52 -5.26 -15.56
CA GLY A 148 -4.73 -5.82 -16.65
C GLY A 148 -3.44 -6.52 -16.20
N MET A 149 -2.99 -6.39 -14.95
CA MET A 149 -1.81 -7.09 -14.48
C MET A 149 -2.02 -8.61 -14.36
N THR A 150 -3.28 -9.06 -14.26
CA THR A 150 -3.69 -10.47 -14.23
C THR A 150 -3.02 -11.31 -13.14
N ARG A 151 -2.82 -10.70 -11.96
CA ARG A 151 -2.21 -11.36 -10.82
C ARG A 151 -3.18 -11.61 -9.67
N ILE A 152 -3.89 -10.58 -9.25
CA ILE A 152 -4.89 -10.60 -8.16
C ILE A 152 -5.96 -9.53 -8.43
N GLY A 153 -7.13 -9.70 -7.86
CA GLY A 153 -8.19 -8.69 -7.82
C GLY A 153 -9.47 -9.08 -8.54
N LEU A 154 -10.50 -8.33 -8.26
CA LEU A 154 -11.78 -8.42 -8.95
C LEU A 154 -11.57 -8.11 -10.44
N HIS A 155 -12.11 -8.94 -11.32
CA HIS A 155 -11.84 -8.88 -12.76
C HIS A 155 -13.11 -8.90 -13.59
N GLY A 156 -13.03 -8.37 -14.81
CA GLY A 156 -14.13 -8.29 -15.77
C GLY A 156 -14.44 -6.86 -16.18
N GLY A 157 -15.66 -6.66 -16.70
CA GLY A 157 -16.16 -5.32 -17.02
C GLY A 157 -16.58 -4.54 -15.76
N THR A 158 -16.70 -3.20 -15.91
CA THR A 158 -17.03 -2.28 -14.81
C THR A 158 -18.29 -2.68 -14.04
N ASP A 159 -19.35 -3.07 -14.72
CA ASP A 159 -20.62 -3.47 -14.07
C ASP A 159 -20.48 -4.76 -13.24
N LYS A 160 -19.68 -5.73 -13.69
CA LYS A 160 -19.41 -6.94 -12.93
C LYS A 160 -18.63 -6.63 -11.66
N ILE A 161 -17.56 -5.84 -11.79
CA ILE A 161 -16.71 -5.43 -10.66
C ILE A 161 -17.54 -4.64 -9.65
N TYR A 162 -18.32 -3.67 -10.12
CA TYR A 162 -19.26 -2.93 -9.26
C TYR A 162 -20.23 -3.84 -8.53
N GLY A 163 -20.82 -4.84 -9.22
CA GLY A 163 -21.71 -5.82 -8.61
C GLY A 163 -21.05 -6.57 -7.45
N GLU A 164 -19.81 -7.00 -7.61
CA GLU A 164 -19.04 -7.67 -6.55
C GLU A 164 -18.72 -6.72 -5.39
N LEU A 165 -18.30 -5.47 -5.68
CA LEU A 165 -18.04 -4.44 -4.66
C LEU A 165 -19.29 -4.13 -3.84
N LYS A 166 -20.47 -4.04 -4.51
CA LYS A 166 -21.76 -3.84 -3.87
C LYS A 166 -22.13 -5.00 -2.94
N GLU A 167 -21.85 -6.24 -3.31
CA GLU A 167 -22.06 -7.39 -2.44
C GLU A 167 -21.08 -7.40 -1.26
N ILE A 168 -19.83 -7.04 -1.48
CA ILE A 168 -18.81 -6.89 -0.42
C ILE A 168 -19.24 -5.83 0.60
N SER A 169 -19.74 -4.68 0.15
CA SER A 169 -20.14 -3.57 1.04
C SER A 169 -21.32 -3.89 1.95
N LYS A 170 -22.11 -4.93 1.64
CA LYS A 170 -23.24 -5.38 2.46
C LYS A 170 -22.86 -6.36 3.56
N LEU A 171 -21.64 -6.87 3.56
CA LEU A 171 -21.20 -7.83 4.57
C LEU A 171 -21.10 -7.17 5.95
N GLU A 172 -21.67 -7.82 6.95
CA GLU A 172 -21.87 -7.26 8.29
C GLU A 172 -20.57 -6.78 8.92
N ASN A 173 -19.49 -7.58 8.82
CA ASN A 173 -18.21 -7.30 9.47
C ASN A 173 -17.15 -6.80 8.47
N ILE A 174 -17.57 -6.15 7.38
CA ILE A 174 -16.65 -5.53 6.42
C ILE A 174 -16.90 -4.02 6.35
N ALA A 175 -15.82 -3.25 6.30
CA ALA A 175 -15.81 -1.85 5.91
C ALA A 175 -15.01 -1.72 4.61
N LEU A 176 -15.70 -1.58 3.49
CA LEU A 176 -15.07 -1.31 2.19
C LEU A 176 -14.74 0.18 2.11
N GLU A 177 -13.47 0.53 2.33
CA GLU A 177 -13.01 1.92 2.38
C GLU A 177 -12.40 2.40 1.07
N GLY A 178 -11.88 1.48 0.26
CA GLY A 178 -11.24 1.88 -0.98
C GLY A 178 -11.08 0.76 -1.99
N ILE A 179 -10.60 1.17 -3.16
CA ILE A 179 -10.18 0.27 -4.23
C ILE A 179 -8.77 0.62 -4.71
N PHE A 180 -8.08 -0.36 -5.25
CA PHE A 180 -6.77 -0.12 -5.84
C PHE A 180 -6.46 -1.06 -7.00
N THR A 181 -5.49 -0.68 -7.80
CA THR A 181 -4.89 -1.54 -8.81
C THR A 181 -3.37 -1.43 -8.80
N HIS A 182 -2.70 -2.29 -9.55
CA HIS A 182 -1.26 -2.23 -9.75
C HIS A 182 -0.94 -2.22 -11.25
N TYR A 183 -0.14 -1.25 -11.68
CA TYR A 183 0.31 -1.15 -13.06
C TYR A 183 1.27 -2.26 -13.43
N ALA A 184 1.09 -2.81 -14.63
CA ALA A 184 1.89 -3.92 -15.12
C ALA A 184 3.24 -3.46 -15.70
N VAL A 185 3.26 -2.32 -16.40
CA VAL A 185 4.37 -1.89 -17.27
C VAL A 185 4.68 -0.38 -17.20
N ALA A 186 4.28 0.30 -16.11
CA ALA A 186 4.47 1.74 -15.96
C ALA A 186 5.94 2.21 -15.91
N ASP A 187 6.90 1.30 -15.80
CA ASP A 187 8.34 1.54 -15.87
C ASP A 187 8.90 1.47 -17.30
N SER A 188 8.05 1.19 -18.29
CA SER A 188 8.41 1.18 -19.70
C SER A 188 7.85 2.42 -20.42
N LEU A 189 8.69 3.06 -21.24
CA LEU A 189 8.33 4.23 -22.07
C LEU A 189 8.09 3.85 -23.53
N ARG A 190 7.81 2.58 -23.84
CA ARG A 190 7.40 2.17 -25.18
C ARG A 190 5.93 2.55 -25.37
N GLU A 191 5.58 3.09 -26.53
CA GLU A 191 4.23 3.57 -26.87
C GLU A 191 3.13 2.57 -26.49
N GLN A 192 3.29 1.29 -26.84
CA GLN A 192 2.33 0.24 -26.49
C GLN A 192 2.17 0.02 -24.96
N ASP A 193 3.21 0.25 -24.18
CA ASP A 193 3.19 0.08 -22.72
C ASP A 193 2.60 1.32 -22.03
N GLU A 194 2.80 2.50 -22.63
CA GLU A 194 2.13 3.72 -22.22
C GLU A 194 0.62 3.63 -22.45
N GLU A 195 0.19 3.19 -23.64
CA GLU A 195 -1.23 2.94 -23.95
C GLU A 195 -1.84 1.91 -22.99
N TYR A 196 -1.09 0.84 -22.68
CA TYR A 196 -1.54 -0.17 -21.72
C TYR A 196 -1.73 0.40 -20.32
N THR A 197 -0.80 1.22 -19.85
CA THR A 197 -0.87 1.86 -18.53
C THR A 197 -2.05 2.84 -18.46
N LYS A 198 -2.29 3.63 -19.51
CA LYS A 198 -3.47 4.50 -19.63
C LYS A 198 -4.78 3.73 -19.58
N ALA A 199 -4.87 2.62 -20.30
CA ALA A 199 -6.05 1.76 -20.26
C ALA A 199 -6.30 1.17 -18.87
N GLN A 200 -5.23 0.87 -18.09
CA GLN A 200 -5.38 0.46 -16.69
C GLN A 200 -5.94 1.61 -15.82
N THR A 201 -5.45 2.84 -16.03
CA THR A 201 -5.97 4.04 -15.34
C THR A 201 -7.44 4.27 -15.66
N GLU A 202 -7.81 4.30 -16.93
CA GLU A 202 -9.20 4.48 -17.36
C GLU A 202 -10.13 3.45 -16.73
N LYS A 203 -9.69 2.20 -16.65
CA LYS A 203 -10.48 1.11 -16.06
C LYS A 203 -10.71 1.28 -14.56
N ILE A 204 -9.69 1.64 -13.77
CA ILE A 204 -9.89 1.85 -12.32
C ILE A 204 -10.77 3.07 -12.05
N LEU A 205 -10.59 4.15 -12.81
CA LEU A 205 -11.41 5.35 -12.68
C LEU A 205 -12.87 5.08 -13.09
N ALA A 206 -13.11 4.33 -14.17
CA ALA A 206 -14.47 3.93 -14.56
C ALA A 206 -15.18 3.09 -13.48
N VAL A 207 -14.44 2.26 -12.73
CA VAL A 207 -15.00 1.52 -11.58
C VAL A 207 -15.33 2.48 -10.43
N ALA A 208 -14.45 3.42 -10.12
CA ALA A 208 -14.67 4.41 -9.07
C ALA A 208 -15.87 5.31 -9.39
N ASP A 209 -15.96 5.83 -10.61
CA ASP A 209 -17.06 6.66 -11.09
C ASP A 209 -18.39 5.89 -11.03
N LYS A 210 -18.39 4.62 -11.39
CA LYS A 210 -19.59 3.77 -11.30
C LYS A 210 -20.03 3.58 -9.85
N CYS A 211 -19.08 3.37 -8.93
CA CYS A 211 -19.39 3.26 -7.51
C CYS A 211 -20.04 4.54 -6.98
N GLU A 212 -19.46 5.70 -7.27
CA GLU A 212 -19.99 6.99 -6.84
C GLU A 212 -21.38 7.27 -7.43
N ALA A 213 -21.55 7.04 -8.73
CA ALA A 213 -22.85 7.24 -9.43
C ALA A 213 -23.98 6.37 -8.86
N GLU A 214 -23.66 5.21 -8.33
CA GLU A 214 -24.61 4.26 -7.74
C GLU A 214 -24.71 4.38 -6.20
N GLY A 215 -24.07 5.39 -5.61
CA GLY A 215 -24.12 5.67 -4.17
C GLY A 215 -23.25 4.76 -3.30
N LEU A 216 -22.28 4.05 -3.87
CA LEU A 216 -21.25 3.32 -3.13
C LEU A 216 -20.03 4.22 -2.98
N HIS A 217 -19.97 4.95 -1.86
CA HIS A 217 -18.87 5.85 -1.59
C HIS A 217 -17.58 5.10 -1.25
N LEU A 218 -16.48 5.50 -1.89
CA LEU A 218 -15.14 4.98 -1.65
C LEU A 218 -14.25 6.13 -1.12
N GLU A 219 -13.71 5.97 0.06
CA GLU A 219 -12.84 6.99 0.66
C GLU A 219 -11.50 7.14 -0.07
N LYS A 220 -11.00 6.03 -0.63
CA LYS A 220 -9.69 5.97 -1.28
C LYS A 220 -9.71 5.20 -2.60
N VAL A 221 -9.08 5.81 -3.61
CA VAL A 221 -8.75 5.14 -4.89
C VAL A 221 -7.25 5.31 -5.11
N HIS A 222 -6.48 4.22 -5.17
CA HIS A 222 -5.04 4.32 -5.33
C HIS A 222 -4.49 3.33 -6.36
N PHE A 223 -3.57 3.78 -7.21
CA PHE A 223 -3.11 2.98 -8.34
C PHE A 223 -1.68 3.27 -8.83
N LEU A 224 -1.09 4.43 -8.51
CA LEU A 224 0.25 4.77 -8.95
C LEU A 224 1.31 3.97 -8.16
N ASN A 225 2.06 3.10 -8.83
CA ASN A 225 3.30 2.57 -8.30
C ASN A 225 4.44 3.60 -8.44
N SER A 226 5.68 3.26 -8.07
CA SER A 226 6.80 4.21 -8.11
C SER A 226 7.02 4.82 -9.50
N ALA A 227 6.97 4.03 -10.55
CA ALA A 227 7.10 4.51 -11.93
C ALA A 227 5.87 5.34 -12.35
N GLY A 228 4.66 4.87 -12.01
CA GLY A 228 3.43 5.60 -12.24
C GLY A 228 3.43 6.99 -11.62
N GLY A 229 3.93 7.12 -10.39
CA GLY A 229 4.05 8.42 -9.72
C GLY A 229 5.08 9.37 -10.35
N VAL A 230 5.98 8.87 -11.20
CA VAL A 230 6.94 9.70 -11.94
C VAL A 230 6.43 10.06 -13.34
N TYR A 231 5.81 9.12 -14.03
CA TYR A 231 5.48 9.27 -15.46
C TYR A 231 4.01 9.58 -15.73
N TYR A 232 3.09 9.21 -14.82
CA TYR A 232 1.63 9.27 -15.04
C TYR A 232 0.89 10.06 -13.94
N TYR A 233 1.55 10.94 -13.21
CA TYR A 233 0.97 11.69 -12.08
C TYR A 233 -0.10 12.74 -12.48
N ASN A 234 -0.19 13.07 -13.75
CA ASN A 234 -1.16 14.02 -14.29
C ASN A 234 -2.40 13.37 -14.96
N GLU A 235 -2.54 12.04 -14.88
CA GLU A 235 -3.63 11.30 -15.54
C GLU A 235 -4.84 11.04 -14.65
#